data_5e85b28e478a8e3dff2cd0bbe3b94d4f
#
_entry.id   5e85b28e478a8e3dff2cd0bbe3b94d4f
#
_cell.length_a   1.000
_cell.length_b   1.000
_cell.length_c   1.000
_cell.angle_alpha   90.00
_cell.angle_beta   90.00
_cell.angle_gamma   90.00
#
_symmetry.space_group_name_H-M   'P 1'
#
loop_
_entity.id
_entity.type
_entity.pdbx_description
1 polymer ?
#
loop_
_entity_poly.entity_id
_entity_poly.type
_entity_poly.pdbx_seq_one_letter_code
_entity_poly.pdbx_strand_id
1 'polypeptide(L)'
;MQIHIKIYNRMSKASLTAIVLISIFIFTSCNQQSKNIFNGNDLSNWEFVVENNSVPGNEVYSVEDGIITVKGEPLGYMYTKEKYDNYTLELEYRWIEEASNSGVFVLIEDPANPFPRGVECQLRADRAGDLVLLNGAELNEYELPEGVTERPKFPVIEKKNQISEKPVGEWNKVKIIVNEGVITVYINDILQNSATSEVREGHIGLQSEGKAIQFRNIKI
;
A
#
# COMPACT_ATOMS: atom_id res chain seq x y z
N MET A 1 -2.96 99.81 -6.07
CA MET A 1 -1.98 99.30 -7.07
C MET A 1 -1.64 97.85 -6.70
N GLN A 2 -2.35 96.92 -7.30
CA GLN A 2 -2.25 95.51 -7.01
C GLN A 2 -1.28 94.84 -8.03
N ILE A 3 -0.29 94.15 -7.53
CA ILE A 3 0.64 93.37 -8.33
C ILE A 3 0.25 91.90 -8.16
N HIS A 4 -0.24 91.29 -9.27
CA HIS A 4 -0.52 89.82 -9.31
C HIS A 4 0.77 89.08 -9.64
N ILE A 5 1.19 88.21 -8.74
CA ILE A 5 2.24 87.24 -8.98
C ILE A 5 1.57 85.93 -9.35
N LYS A 6 1.73 85.49 -10.61
CA LYS A 6 1.34 84.15 -11.08
C LYS A 6 2.48 83.19 -10.75
N ILE A 7 2.22 82.26 -9.84
CA ILE A 7 3.11 81.13 -9.60
C ILE A 7 2.65 79.98 -10.50
N TYR A 8 3.49 79.59 -11.44
CA TYR A 8 3.28 78.41 -12.27
C TYR A 8 3.79 77.19 -11.54
N ASN A 9 2.89 76.32 -11.04
CA ASN A 9 3.23 75.02 -10.51
C ASN A 9 3.43 74.07 -11.69
N ARG A 10 4.67 73.68 -11.89
CA ARG A 10 5.07 72.61 -12.80
C ARG A 10 4.95 71.34 -12.11
N MET A 11 3.85 70.58 -12.28
CA MET A 11 3.71 69.20 -11.80
C MET A 11 4.50 68.27 -12.73
N SER A 12 5.57 67.70 -12.23
CA SER A 12 6.30 66.61 -12.89
C SER A 12 5.46 65.34 -12.79
N LYS A 13 5.11 64.79 -13.94
CA LYS A 13 4.51 63.43 -14.01
C LYS A 13 5.61 62.40 -13.75
N ALA A 14 5.71 61.95 -12.53
CA ALA A 14 6.46 60.71 -12.25
C ALA A 14 5.58 59.53 -12.69
N SER A 15 6.02 58.87 -13.75
CA SER A 15 5.42 57.64 -14.23
C SER A 15 5.79 56.49 -13.27
N LEU A 16 4.83 56.03 -12.49
CA LEU A 16 5.00 54.91 -11.61
C LEU A 16 4.77 53.64 -12.43
N THR A 17 5.86 53.07 -12.96
CA THR A 17 5.81 51.76 -13.61
C THR A 17 5.79 50.68 -12.51
N ALA A 18 4.62 50.19 -12.17
CA ALA A 18 4.45 49.05 -11.27
C ALA A 18 4.89 47.80 -12.02
N ILE A 19 6.07 47.28 -11.69
CA ILE A 19 6.53 45.94 -12.12
C ILE A 19 5.79 44.92 -11.29
N VAL A 20 4.75 44.30 -11.85
CA VAL A 20 4.07 43.14 -11.29
C VAL A 20 4.94 41.94 -11.58
N LEU A 21 5.74 41.53 -10.62
CA LEU A 21 6.44 40.21 -10.62
C LEU A 21 5.39 39.12 -10.40
N ILE A 22 4.89 38.56 -11.49
CA ILE A 22 4.09 37.31 -11.44
C ILE A 22 5.08 36.18 -11.18
N SER A 23 5.18 35.77 -9.93
CA SER A 23 5.87 34.51 -9.54
C SER A 23 5.02 33.35 -10.05
N ILE A 24 5.37 32.82 -11.21
CA ILE A 24 4.80 31.56 -11.71
C ILE A 24 5.39 30.46 -10.84
N PHE A 25 4.67 30.03 -9.81
CA PHE A 25 4.92 28.75 -9.13
C PHE A 25 4.58 27.63 -10.13
N ILE A 26 5.59 27.16 -10.83
CA ILE A 26 5.49 25.89 -11.57
C ILE A 26 5.39 24.80 -10.52
N PHE A 27 4.18 24.41 -10.16
CA PHE A 27 3.96 23.12 -9.49
C PHE A 27 4.35 22.04 -10.50
N THR A 28 5.59 21.59 -10.44
CA THR A 28 5.97 20.32 -11.04
C THR A 28 5.21 19.25 -10.25
N SER A 29 3.99 18.95 -10.68
CA SER A 29 3.32 17.72 -10.30
C SER A 29 4.24 16.60 -10.77
N CYS A 30 4.96 15.99 -9.84
CA CYS A 30 5.66 14.75 -10.09
C CYS A 30 4.55 13.71 -10.36
N ASN A 31 4.22 13.54 -11.64
CA ASN A 31 3.32 12.49 -12.08
C ASN A 31 4.12 11.20 -11.91
N GLN A 32 4.07 10.62 -10.71
CA GLN A 32 4.64 9.31 -10.48
C GLN A 32 3.84 8.34 -11.36
N GLN A 33 4.44 7.96 -12.48
CA GLN A 33 3.83 7.07 -13.44
C GLN A 33 3.64 5.72 -12.73
N SER A 34 2.39 5.30 -12.57
CA SER A 34 2.08 4.04 -11.90
C SER A 34 2.78 2.90 -12.64
N LYS A 35 3.60 2.13 -11.92
CA LYS A 35 4.30 0.95 -12.44
C LYS A 35 3.43 -0.27 -12.16
N ASN A 36 3.00 -0.97 -13.20
CA ASN A 36 2.37 -2.26 -13.03
C ASN A 36 3.42 -3.28 -12.59
N ILE A 37 3.34 -3.76 -11.35
CA ILE A 37 4.21 -4.83 -10.85
C ILE A 37 3.71 -6.22 -11.27
N PHE A 38 2.47 -6.30 -11.75
CA PHE A 38 1.90 -7.44 -12.45
C PHE A 38 1.62 -7.06 -13.90
N ASN A 39 2.20 -7.81 -14.85
CA ASN A 39 2.11 -7.51 -16.29
C ASN A 39 0.78 -7.95 -16.94
N GLY A 40 -0.09 -8.63 -16.19
CA GLY A 40 -1.38 -9.14 -16.67
C GLY A 40 -1.33 -10.47 -17.44
N ASN A 41 -0.13 -10.99 -17.75
CA ASN A 41 0.03 -12.15 -18.61
C ASN A 41 0.66 -13.35 -17.90
N ASP A 42 1.65 -13.12 -17.07
CA ASP A 42 2.41 -14.16 -16.39
C ASP A 42 2.97 -13.67 -15.04
N LEU A 43 3.62 -14.57 -14.32
CA LEU A 43 4.25 -14.32 -13.01
C LEU A 43 5.78 -14.21 -13.12
N SER A 44 6.33 -13.83 -14.27
CA SER A 44 7.77 -13.76 -14.51
C SER A 44 8.51 -12.77 -13.61
N ASN A 45 7.81 -11.75 -13.08
CA ASN A 45 8.34 -10.77 -12.12
C ASN A 45 8.21 -11.20 -10.65
N TRP A 46 7.74 -12.42 -10.42
CA TRP A 46 7.45 -12.94 -9.08
C TRP A 46 8.27 -14.20 -8.82
N GLU A 47 8.51 -14.46 -7.55
CA GLU A 47 9.06 -15.70 -7.01
C GLU A 47 8.08 -16.28 -6.00
N PHE A 48 8.34 -17.52 -5.56
CA PHE A 48 7.40 -18.28 -4.74
C PHE A 48 8.10 -18.90 -3.54
N VAL A 49 7.42 -18.85 -2.41
CA VAL A 49 7.72 -19.68 -1.24
C VAL A 49 6.49 -20.53 -0.99
N VAL A 50 6.65 -21.84 -1.04
CA VAL A 50 5.59 -22.82 -0.76
C VAL A 50 6.06 -23.69 0.39
N GLU A 51 5.16 -23.95 1.33
CA GLU A 51 5.47 -24.74 2.53
C GLU A 51 6.09 -26.10 2.16
N ASN A 52 7.25 -26.38 2.79
CA ASN A 52 8.04 -27.58 2.57
C ASN A 52 8.44 -27.84 1.11
N ASN A 53 8.36 -26.83 0.22
CA ASN A 53 8.54 -26.99 -1.23
C ASN A 53 7.69 -28.17 -1.78
N SER A 54 6.48 -28.31 -1.25
CA SER A 54 5.61 -29.46 -1.51
C SER A 54 5.14 -29.55 -2.95
N VAL A 55 5.00 -28.39 -3.61
CA VAL A 55 4.68 -28.29 -5.05
C VAL A 55 5.37 -27.06 -5.64
N PRO A 56 5.57 -27.00 -6.97
CA PRO A 56 6.00 -25.78 -7.66
C PRO A 56 4.99 -24.64 -7.48
N GLY A 57 5.48 -23.38 -7.38
CA GLY A 57 4.63 -22.21 -7.17
C GLY A 57 3.54 -22.03 -8.25
N ASN A 58 3.82 -22.39 -9.51
CA ASN A 58 2.84 -22.32 -10.60
C ASN A 58 1.69 -23.35 -10.49
N GLU A 59 1.76 -24.28 -9.56
CA GLU A 59 0.63 -25.11 -9.18
C GLU A 59 -0.30 -24.48 -8.16
N VAL A 60 0.19 -23.47 -7.43
CA VAL A 60 -0.57 -22.72 -6.41
C VAL A 60 -1.12 -21.41 -6.99
N TYR A 61 -0.33 -20.77 -7.85
CA TYR A 61 -0.62 -19.47 -8.46
C TYR A 61 -0.74 -19.61 -9.98
N SER A 62 -1.83 -19.14 -10.55
CA SER A 62 -2.06 -19.15 -11.99
C SER A 62 -2.56 -17.79 -12.47
N VAL A 63 -2.40 -17.52 -13.79
CA VAL A 63 -2.86 -16.29 -14.43
C VAL A 63 -3.77 -16.65 -15.59
N GLU A 64 -4.93 -16.03 -15.64
CA GLU A 64 -5.86 -16.09 -16.74
C GLU A 64 -6.58 -14.74 -16.87
N ASP A 65 -6.65 -14.19 -18.08
CA ASP A 65 -7.33 -12.92 -18.40
C ASP A 65 -6.96 -11.73 -17.46
N GLY A 66 -5.68 -11.63 -17.10
CA GLY A 66 -5.20 -10.56 -16.21
C GLY A 66 -5.56 -10.74 -14.75
N ILE A 67 -6.02 -11.92 -14.36
CA ILE A 67 -6.39 -12.26 -12.99
C ILE A 67 -5.42 -13.32 -12.47
N ILE A 68 -4.84 -13.07 -11.29
CA ILE A 68 -4.09 -14.07 -10.55
C ILE A 68 -5.09 -14.84 -9.70
N THR A 69 -5.11 -16.17 -9.87
CA THR A 69 -5.84 -17.08 -8.97
C THR A 69 -4.86 -17.77 -8.05
N VAL A 70 -5.12 -17.69 -6.76
CA VAL A 70 -4.38 -18.35 -5.67
C VAL A 70 -5.27 -19.44 -5.10
N LYS A 71 -4.78 -20.68 -5.04
CA LYS A 71 -5.58 -21.82 -4.57
C LYS A 71 -5.90 -21.78 -3.07
N GLY A 72 -5.06 -21.08 -2.27
CA GLY A 72 -5.17 -21.04 -0.82
C GLY A 72 -4.41 -22.15 -0.11
N GLU A 73 -4.17 -23.27 -0.77
CA GLU A 73 -3.36 -24.40 -0.27
C GLU A 73 -2.45 -24.92 -1.39
N PRO A 74 -1.23 -25.39 -1.04
CA PRO A 74 -0.57 -25.32 0.27
C PRO A 74 -0.25 -23.90 0.70
N LEU A 75 0.04 -23.73 2.00
CA LEU A 75 0.48 -22.47 2.59
C LEU A 75 1.74 -21.94 1.90
N GLY A 76 1.78 -20.63 1.67
CA GLY A 76 2.90 -19.96 1.05
C GLY A 76 2.58 -18.55 0.60
N TYR A 77 3.44 -17.97 -0.21
CA TYR A 77 3.19 -16.68 -0.85
C TYR A 77 4.02 -16.55 -2.14
N MET A 78 3.50 -15.75 -3.07
CA MET A 78 4.31 -15.23 -4.16
C MET A 78 4.81 -13.84 -3.75
N TYR A 79 6.00 -13.45 -4.22
CA TYR A 79 6.57 -12.15 -3.89
C TYR A 79 7.31 -11.53 -5.07
N THR A 80 7.39 -10.19 -5.09
CA THR A 80 8.09 -9.45 -6.14
C THR A 80 9.59 -9.73 -6.10
N LYS A 81 10.23 -9.89 -7.26
CA LYS A 81 11.71 -10.02 -7.35
C LYS A 81 12.43 -8.77 -6.89
N GLU A 82 11.85 -7.59 -7.17
CA GLU A 82 12.37 -6.31 -6.73
C GLU A 82 11.85 -5.96 -5.34
N LYS A 83 12.66 -5.23 -4.56
CA LYS A 83 12.23 -4.56 -3.34
C LYS A 83 11.75 -3.15 -3.66
N TYR A 84 10.87 -2.64 -2.84
CA TYR A 84 10.28 -1.31 -3.01
C TYR A 84 10.32 -0.53 -1.69
N ASP A 85 10.52 0.78 -1.81
CA ASP A 85 10.39 1.78 -0.78
C ASP A 85 9.42 2.89 -1.26
N ASN A 86 8.78 3.60 -0.36
CA ASN A 86 7.94 4.77 -0.66
C ASN A 86 7.00 4.59 -1.88
N TYR A 87 6.00 3.75 -1.73
CA TYR A 87 5.04 3.43 -2.79
C TYR A 87 3.59 3.51 -2.32
N THR A 88 2.68 3.59 -3.29
CA THR A 88 1.25 3.33 -3.10
C THR A 88 0.88 2.09 -3.89
N LEU A 89 0.70 0.97 -3.20
CA LEU A 89 0.19 -0.27 -3.79
C LEU A 89 -1.33 -0.20 -3.90
N GLU A 90 -1.84 -0.41 -5.09
CA GLU A 90 -3.26 -0.61 -5.34
C GLU A 90 -3.47 -1.97 -5.98
N LEU A 91 -4.48 -2.69 -5.53
CA LEU A 91 -4.93 -3.96 -6.09
C LEU A 91 -6.40 -4.21 -5.77
N GLU A 92 -6.98 -5.21 -6.42
CA GLU A 92 -8.30 -5.70 -6.08
C GLU A 92 -8.23 -7.19 -5.79
N TYR A 93 -9.02 -7.66 -4.79
CA TYR A 93 -9.19 -9.07 -4.50
C TYR A 93 -10.65 -9.48 -4.44
N ARG A 94 -10.92 -10.75 -4.65
CA ARG A 94 -12.22 -11.37 -4.35
C ARG A 94 -12.06 -12.82 -3.90
N TRP A 95 -12.90 -13.23 -2.99
CA TRP A 95 -13.11 -14.64 -2.67
C TRP A 95 -13.93 -15.30 -3.77
N ILE A 96 -13.62 -16.54 -4.16
CA ILE A 96 -14.31 -17.22 -5.27
C ILE A 96 -15.59 -17.87 -4.77
N GLU A 97 -15.50 -18.75 -3.76
CA GLU A 97 -16.60 -19.55 -3.26
C GLU A 97 -16.90 -19.29 -1.77
N GLU A 98 -15.86 -19.10 -0.98
CA GLU A 98 -15.93 -18.94 0.46
C GLU A 98 -14.88 -17.92 0.92
N ALA A 99 -15.29 -16.99 1.77
CA ALA A 99 -14.36 -16.06 2.42
C ALA A 99 -13.56 -16.81 3.49
N SER A 100 -12.21 -16.65 3.47
CA SER A 100 -11.32 -17.42 4.31
C SER A 100 -10.15 -16.59 4.81
N ASN A 101 -8.91 -17.04 4.55
CA ASN A 101 -7.68 -16.36 4.97
C ASN A 101 -6.73 -16.12 3.79
N SER A 102 -6.20 -14.92 3.72
CA SER A 102 -5.14 -14.49 2.81
C SER A 102 -4.60 -13.15 3.30
N GLY A 103 -3.52 -12.66 2.70
CA GLY A 103 -2.91 -11.39 3.07
C GLY A 103 -2.08 -10.78 1.94
N VAL A 104 -1.83 -9.49 2.05
CA VAL A 104 -0.83 -8.77 1.27
C VAL A 104 0.35 -8.49 2.18
N PHE A 105 1.50 -9.08 1.89
CA PHE A 105 2.72 -8.84 2.65
C PHE A 105 3.45 -7.61 2.12
N VAL A 106 3.93 -6.78 3.00
CA VAL A 106 4.74 -5.61 2.71
C VAL A 106 6.02 -5.62 3.55
N LEU A 107 7.04 -4.94 3.08
CA LEU A 107 8.34 -4.85 3.75
C LEU A 107 8.94 -6.23 4.08
N ILE A 108 8.78 -7.21 3.19
CA ILE A 108 9.43 -8.51 3.34
C ILE A 108 10.94 -8.30 3.22
N GLU A 109 11.68 -8.61 4.29
CA GLU A 109 13.14 -8.45 4.34
C GLU A 109 13.87 -9.64 3.71
N ASP A 110 13.48 -10.86 4.11
CA ASP A 110 14.07 -12.11 3.65
C ASP A 110 12.97 -13.17 3.40
N PRO A 111 12.71 -13.52 2.13
CA PRO A 111 11.67 -14.47 1.77
C PRO A 111 12.14 -15.93 1.92
N ALA A 112 12.31 -16.40 3.15
CA ALA A 112 12.90 -17.72 3.43
C ALA A 112 11.90 -18.82 3.81
N ASN A 113 10.71 -18.48 4.31
CA ASN A 113 9.71 -19.43 4.81
C ASN A 113 8.29 -18.86 4.61
N PRO A 114 7.22 -19.68 4.78
CA PRO A 114 5.83 -19.25 4.55
C PRO A 114 5.36 -18.03 5.35
N PHE A 115 6.05 -17.70 6.42
CA PHE A 115 5.85 -16.47 7.19
C PHE A 115 7.17 -15.69 7.24
N PRO A 116 7.50 -14.87 6.23
CA PRO A 116 8.73 -14.11 6.18
C PRO A 116 8.76 -13.05 7.27
N ARG A 117 9.94 -12.52 7.59
CA ARG A 117 9.98 -11.28 8.38
C ARG A 117 9.43 -10.12 7.56
N GLY A 118 8.32 -9.56 8.00
CA GLY A 118 7.58 -8.50 7.31
C GLY A 118 6.23 -8.25 7.96
N VAL A 119 5.42 -7.40 7.33
CA VAL A 119 4.10 -7.06 7.83
C VAL A 119 3.04 -7.57 6.85
N GLU A 120 2.05 -8.28 7.37
CA GLU A 120 0.88 -8.69 6.61
C GLU A 120 -0.23 -7.67 6.78
N CYS A 121 -0.68 -7.10 5.65
CA CYS A 121 -1.97 -6.43 5.58
C CYS A 121 -3.02 -7.51 5.37
N GLN A 122 -3.69 -7.87 6.45
CA GLN A 122 -4.59 -9.02 6.54
C GLN A 122 -5.80 -8.88 5.61
N LEU A 123 -6.15 -9.97 4.91
CA LEU A 123 -7.38 -10.09 4.10
C LEU A 123 -8.32 -11.20 4.63
N ARG A 124 -8.02 -11.77 5.79
CA ARG A 124 -8.93 -12.75 6.43
C ARG A 124 -10.32 -12.16 6.57
N ALA A 125 -11.33 -12.98 6.28
CA ALA A 125 -12.74 -12.63 6.42
C ALA A 125 -13.03 -11.93 7.75
N ASP A 126 -13.73 -10.82 7.71
CA ASP A 126 -14.07 -9.94 8.84
C ASP A 126 -12.85 -9.24 9.50
N ARG A 127 -11.63 -9.48 9.02
CA ARG A 127 -10.38 -8.93 9.56
C ARG A 127 -9.56 -8.15 8.54
N ALA A 128 -10.07 -7.93 7.34
CA ALA A 128 -9.33 -7.20 6.32
C ALA A 128 -8.95 -5.78 6.80
N GLY A 129 -7.63 -5.52 6.77
CA GLY A 129 -7.04 -4.28 7.26
C GLY A 129 -6.38 -4.36 8.64
N ASP A 130 -6.44 -5.51 9.35
CA ASP A 130 -5.54 -5.74 10.47
C ASP A 130 -4.08 -5.76 9.97
N LEU A 131 -3.12 -5.41 10.83
CA LEU A 131 -1.68 -5.57 10.55
C LEU A 131 -1.14 -6.71 11.41
N VAL A 132 -0.63 -7.76 10.77
CA VAL A 132 -0.03 -8.92 11.44
C VAL A 132 1.49 -8.85 11.31
N LEU A 133 2.18 -8.94 12.44
CA LEU A 133 3.63 -8.89 12.50
C LEU A 133 4.19 -10.30 12.36
N LEU A 134 4.86 -10.56 11.24
CA LEU A 134 5.37 -11.88 10.91
C LEU A 134 6.85 -12.00 11.31
N ASN A 135 7.20 -13.17 11.88
CA ASN A 135 8.56 -13.61 12.14
C ASN A 135 9.47 -12.56 12.81
N GLY A 136 8.96 -11.90 13.86
CA GLY A 136 9.71 -10.90 14.62
C GLY A 136 9.77 -9.51 14.00
N ALA A 137 8.92 -9.23 13.02
CA ALA A 137 8.71 -7.85 12.57
C ALA A 137 8.14 -6.99 13.70
N GLU A 138 8.47 -5.69 13.67
CA GLU A 138 8.06 -4.72 14.69
C GLU A 138 7.37 -3.53 14.05
N LEU A 139 6.33 -3.03 14.73
CA LEU A 139 5.67 -1.77 14.46
C LEU A 139 5.61 -0.95 15.75
N ASN A 140 5.88 0.34 15.66
CA ASN A 140 5.99 1.20 16.83
C ASN A 140 4.69 1.30 17.63
N GLU A 141 3.55 1.12 16.98
CA GLU A 141 2.22 1.20 17.57
C GLU A 141 1.72 -0.13 18.16
N TYR A 142 2.53 -1.21 18.05
CA TYR A 142 2.14 -2.47 18.66
C TYR A 142 2.34 -2.44 20.17
N GLU A 143 1.27 -2.68 20.88
CA GLU A 143 1.26 -2.86 22.33
C GLU A 143 0.83 -4.29 22.67
N LEU A 144 1.47 -4.86 23.71
CA LEU A 144 1.06 -6.15 24.21
C LEU A 144 -0.34 -6.05 24.82
N PRO A 145 -1.31 -6.91 24.44
CA PRO A 145 -2.65 -6.83 24.99
C PRO A 145 -2.67 -6.93 26.53
N GLU A 146 -3.62 -6.25 27.16
CA GLU A 146 -3.76 -6.24 28.62
C GLU A 146 -3.88 -7.69 29.16
N GLY A 147 -3.09 -8.00 30.18
CA GLY A 147 -3.03 -9.32 30.82
C GLY A 147 -2.23 -10.38 30.04
N VAL A 148 -1.71 -10.06 28.86
CA VAL A 148 -0.81 -10.94 28.10
C VAL A 148 0.63 -10.65 28.52
N THR A 149 1.34 -11.68 28.99
CA THR A 149 2.74 -11.55 29.49
C THR A 149 3.78 -11.96 28.46
N GLU A 150 3.39 -12.76 27.46
CA GLU A 150 4.28 -13.23 26.40
C GLU A 150 3.80 -12.72 25.05
N ARG A 151 4.73 -12.28 24.19
CA ARG A 151 4.42 -11.86 22.84
C ARG A 151 3.83 -13.02 22.04
N PRO A 152 2.65 -12.85 21.41
CA PRO A 152 2.11 -13.87 20.50
C PRO A 152 3.06 -14.17 19.35
N LYS A 153 2.97 -15.37 18.78
CA LYS A 153 3.73 -15.73 17.57
C LYS A 153 3.43 -14.79 16.40
N PHE A 154 2.19 -14.37 16.28
CA PHE A 154 1.69 -13.43 15.29
C PHE A 154 1.00 -12.28 16.01
N PRO A 155 1.75 -11.23 16.42
CA PRO A 155 1.16 -10.04 17.02
C PRO A 155 0.29 -9.31 16.00
N VAL A 156 -0.83 -8.73 16.44
CA VAL A 156 -1.79 -8.07 15.58
C VAL A 156 -2.10 -6.67 16.08
N ILE A 157 -2.05 -5.69 15.19
CA ILE A 157 -2.69 -4.39 15.39
C ILE A 157 -4.04 -4.46 14.69
N GLU A 158 -5.12 -4.52 15.47
CA GLU A 158 -6.47 -4.63 14.92
C GLU A 158 -6.85 -3.38 14.12
N LYS A 159 -7.66 -3.56 13.08
CA LYS A 159 -8.22 -2.47 12.29
C LYS A 159 -9.05 -1.52 13.15
N LYS A 160 -9.02 -0.23 12.81
CA LYS A 160 -9.65 0.83 13.60
C LYS A 160 -11.11 1.10 13.21
N ASN A 161 -11.53 0.65 12.03
CA ASN A 161 -12.86 0.94 11.50
C ASN A 161 -13.65 -0.34 11.20
N GLN A 162 -14.95 -0.17 11.01
CA GLN A 162 -15.85 -1.28 10.72
C GLN A 162 -15.45 -2.00 9.42
N ILE A 163 -15.89 -3.24 9.30
CA ILE A 163 -15.74 -4.07 8.11
C ILE A 163 -16.29 -3.33 6.89
N SER A 164 -15.49 -3.26 5.85
CA SER A 164 -15.85 -2.66 4.56
C SER A 164 -15.81 -3.68 3.42
N GLU A 165 -15.59 -4.96 3.75
CA GLU A 165 -15.51 -6.02 2.75
C GLU A 165 -16.88 -6.26 2.10
N LYS A 166 -16.82 -6.52 0.80
CA LYS A 166 -17.97 -6.90 0.01
C LYS A 166 -18.21 -8.42 0.06
N PRO A 167 -19.42 -8.89 -0.25
CA PRO A 167 -19.72 -10.31 -0.32
C PRO A 167 -18.78 -11.12 -1.23
N VAL A 168 -18.73 -12.43 -0.97
CA VAL A 168 -18.02 -13.39 -1.84
C VAL A 168 -18.42 -13.20 -3.32
N GLY A 169 -17.46 -13.27 -4.21
CA GLY A 169 -17.60 -13.04 -5.65
C GLY A 169 -17.44 -11.57 -6.07
N GLU A 170 -17.56 -10.61 -5.15
CA GLU A 170 -17.39 -9.20 -5.46
C GLU A 170 -15.95 -8.72 -5.24
N TRP A 171 -15.50 -7.81 -6.12
CA TRP A 171 -14.16 -7.23 -6.04
C TRP A 171 -14.05 -6.18 -4.93
N ASN A 172 -13.12 -6.40 -4.01
CA ASN A 172 -12.71 -5.46 -2.97
C ASN A 172 -11.45 -4.71 -3.43
N LYS A 173 -11.39 -3.43 -3.16
CA LYS A 173 -10.19 -2.61 -3.39
C LYS A 173 -9.30 -2.59 -2.16
N VAL A 174 -8.01 -2.77 -2.37
CA VAL A 174 -6.97 -2.58 -1.36
C VAL A 174 -6.07 -1.46 -1.81
N LYS A 175 -5.79 -0.51 -0.92
CA LYS A 175 -4.76 0.49 -1.10
C LYS A 175 -3.86 0.49 0.13
N ILE A 176 -2.57 0.26 -0.09
CA ILE A 176 -1.54 0.28 0.94
C ILE A 176 -0.52 1.33 0.56
N ILE A 177 -0.34 2.31 1.45
CA ILE A 177 0.69 3.34 1.29
C ILE A 177 1.83 2.99 2.24
N VAL A 178 3.03 2.85 1.70
CA VAL A 178 4.27 2.77 2.47
C VAL A 178 5.08 4.02 2.18
N ASN A 179 5.30 4.85 3.20
CA ASN A 179 6.06 6.08 3.06
C ASN A 179 6.91 6.29 4.32
N GLU A 180 8.23 6.34 4.16
CA GLU A 180 9.18 6.45 5.27
C GLU A 180 8.88 5.45 6.41
N GLY A 181 8.52 4.20 6.03
CA GLY A 181 8.15 3.11 6.94
C GLY A 181 6.75 3.20 7.52
N VAL A 182 6.01 4.28 7.32
CA VAL A 182 4.59 4.35 7.71
C VAL A 182 3.77 3.53 6.73
N ILE A 183 3.10 2.50 7.22
CA ILE A 183 2.18 1.65 6.48
C ILE A 183 0.76 2.13 6.76
N THR A 184 0.02 2.53 5.72
CA THR A 184 -1.38 2.95 5.84
C THR A 184 -2.25 2.09 4.93
N VAL A 185 -3.29 1.47 5.49
CA VAL A 185 -4.13 0.48 4.79
C VAL A 185 -5.55 0.97 4.65
N TYR A 186 -6.07 0.89 3.42
CA TYR A 186 -7.47 1.14 3.10
C TYR A 186 -8.08 -0.10 2.46
N ILE A 187 -9.30 -0.45 2.88
CA ILE A 187 -10.16 -1.46 2.24
C ILE A 187 -11.43 -0.76 1.77
N ASN A 188 -11.72 -0.85 0.46
CA ASN A 188 -12.86 -0.18 -0.17
C ASN A 188 -12.95 1.31 0.18
N ASP A 189 -11.79 2.01 0.08
CA ASP A 189 -11.60 3.43 0.36
C ASP A 189 -11.79 3.84 1.85
N ILE A 190 -12.03 2.88 2.75
CA ILE A 190 -12.11 3.13 4.19
C ILE A 190 -10.74 2.85 4.83
N LEU A 191 -10.18 3.85 5.53
CA LEU A 191 -8.96 3.69 6.31
C LEU A 191 -9.18 2.60 7.37
N GLN A 192 -8.35 1.57 7.35
CA GLN A 192 -8.42 0.48 8.32
C GLN A 192 -7.32 0.57 9.36
N ASN A 193 -6.10 0.89 8.94
CA ASN A 193 -4.96 0.93 9.86
C ASN A 193 -3.87 1.90 9.41
N SER A 194 -3.03 2.28 10.37
CA SER A 194 -1.78 2.99 10.11
C SER A 194 -0.81 2.70 11.25
N ALA A 195 0.42 2.27 10.89
CA ALA A 195 1.48 1.97 11.84
C ALA A 195 2.86 2.17 11.19
N THR A 196 3.91 2.30 12.03
CA THR A 196 5.26 2.67 11.61
C THR A 196 6.25 1.53 11.84
N SER A 197 6.96 1.13 10.79
CA SER A 197 8.09 0.20 10.82
C SER A 197 9.41 0.97 10.76
N GLU A 198 10.46 0.45 11.38
CA GLU A 198 11.83 0.91 11.15
C GLU A 198 12.39 0.41 9.80
N VAL A 199 11.82 -0.67 9.24
CA VAL A 199 12.17 -1.18 7.92
C VAL A 199 11.58 -0.25 6.86
N ARG A 200 12.40 0.16 5.89
CA ARG A 200 12.02 1.15 4.87
C ARG A 200 11.79 0.55 3.49
N GLU A 201 12.39 -0.60 3.22
CA GLU A 201 12.39 -1.27 1.92
C GLU A 201 12.12 -2.77 2.10
N GLY A 202 11.39 -3.37 1.17
CA GLY A 202 11.12 -4.80 1.18
C GLY A 202 10.36 -5.27 -0.04
N HIS A 203 10.22 -6.59 -0.16
CA HIS A 203 9.38 -7.18 -1.21
C HIS A 203 7.90 -7.05 -0.85
N ILE A 204 7.05 -7.14 -1.87
CA ILE A 204 5.59 -7.20 -1.75
C ILE A 204 5.17 -8.63 -2.03
N GLY A 205 4.25 -9.21 -1.23
CA GLY A 205 3.79 -10.57 -1.40
C GLY A 205 2.28 -10.74 -1.39
N LEU A 206 1.80 -11.83 -2.00
CA LEU A 206 0.40 -12.26 -1.97
C LEU A 206 0.34 -13.67 -1.38
N GLN A 207 -0.37 -13.82 -0.29
CA GLN A 207 -0.41 -15.05 0.50
C GLN A 207 -1.37 -16.09 -0.08
N SER A 208 -0.95 -17.36 0.01
CA SER A 208 -1.79 -18.55 -0.15
C SER A 208 -2.03 -19.13 1.23
N GLU A 209 -3.26 -19.01 1.76
CA GLU A 209 -3.71 -19.63 3.02
C GLU A 209 -5.23 -19.79 2.99
N GLY A 210 -5.73 -21.00 3.31
CA GLY A 210 -7.16 -21.28 3.40
C GLY A 210 -7.83 -21.58 2.07
N LYS A 211 -8.70 -20.71 1.56
CA LYS A 211 -9.50 -20.93 0.34
C LYS A 211 -9.04 -20.10 -0.84
N ALA A 212 -9.54 -20.46 -2.02
CA ALA A 212 -9.17 -19.80 -3.26
C ALA A 212 -9.59 -18.33 -3.29
N ILE A 213 -8.63 -17.48 -3.67
CA ILE A 213 -8.79 -16.03 -3.79
C ILE A 213 -8.22 -15.57 -5.13
N GLN A 214 -8.75 -14.49 -5.66
CA GLN A 214 -8.28 -13.87 -6.89
C GLN A 214 -7.80 -12.45 -6.66
N PHE A 215 -6.76 -12.07 -7.42
CA PHE A 215 -6.19 -10.71 -7.43
C PHE A 215 -6.10 -10.16 -8.85
N ARG A 216 -6.27 -8.85 -9.01
CA ARG A 216 -6.08 -8.13 -10.28
C ARG A 216 -5.67 -6.67 -10.06
N ASN A 217 -5.32 -5.96 -11.13
CA ASN A 217 -5.03 -4.52 -11.14
C ASN A 217 -3.91 -4.13 -10.16
N ILE A 218 -2.85 -4.94 -10.06
CA ILE A 218 -1.77 -4.80 -9.09
C ILE A 218 -0.73 -3.81 -9.63
N LYS A 219 -0.63 -2.65 -9.01
CA LYS A 219 0.27 -1.56 -9.42
C LYS A 219 0.78 -0.74 -8.23
N ILE A 220 1.89 -0.06 -8.44
CA ILE A 220 2.49 0.92 -7.51
C ILE A 220 2.73 2.26 -8.20
#